data_33942b948c3f5419f0882993aead1b12
#
_entry.id   33942b948c3f5419f0882993aead1b12
#
_cell.length_a   1.000
_cell.length_b   1.000
_cell.length_c   1.000
_cell.angle_alpha   90.00
_cell.angle_beta   90.00
_cell.angle_gamma   90.00
#
_symmetry.space_group_name_H-M   'P 1'
#
loop_
_entity.id
_entity.type
_entity.pdbx_description
1 polymer ?
#
loop_
_entity_poly.entity_id
_entity_poly.type
_entity_poly.pdbx_seq_one_letter_code
_entity_poly.pdbx_strand_id
1 'polypeptide(L)'
;MSKHSGKIGLYLLLIVALIAGYLYLNDQVSTQGSYTMGQLEKALEEDKVTDAVIHQNREVPTGYVTANIVSDGQKTVYVTDVKEAEALLEEHDIDPTIRNVPKDSSMIGTVLPVVLTGAILLFFFMMMNRQMSGGGGSNAKMMNFGKSRARMSSPDDKKVTFKDVAGLQEEKEDLEEVVDFLKSPQKYTKVGARIPKGVILVGPPGTGKTLLAKAVAGEAGVPFFSISGSDFVEMFVGVGASRVRDLFEEGKRHAPCIIFIDEIDAVARQRGTGMGGGHDEREQTLNQLLVEMDGFGVNEGIIVMAATNRVDILDPAILRPGRFDRKVGVGRPDVKGREEILMVHAKDKPLGDDVDLRQIAQTTAGFTGADLENLLNEAAIDAAKEGRPYIMQKDIKKAFIKVGIGAEKKSKVISDKEKKITAYHEAGHAILFHVLPHMDPVYTISIIPTGMGAAGYTMPLPDNDEMFNTKNKMLEDITTLLGGRVAEEIIFGDITTGASNDIKRATETARSMVMKYGMSEKIGLIAYGNDDDEVFIGRDLAHTRGYSEEVAREIDGEISRIIRECHENAESIIRENIGVLHSCAALLLEKENIHREEFEALFTTEKEEVAKTNE
;
A
#
# COMPACT_ATOMS: atom_id res chain seq x y z
N MET A 1 -32.72 6.99 -15.00
CA MET A 1 -31.95 6.01 -15.78
C MET A 1 -32.45 6.04 -17.22
N SER A 2 -31.61 6.42 -18.14
CA SER A 2 -31.96 7.00 -19.43
C SER A 2 -32.34 5.96 -20.51
N LYS A 3 -33.39 6.28 -21.26
CA LYS A 3 -33.87 5.58 -22.47
C LYS A 3 -32.86 5.53 -23.65
N HIS A 4 -31.59 5.93 -23.44
CA HIS A 4 -30.60 6.02 -24.54
C HIS A 4 -29.64 4.85 -24.59
N SER A 5 -29.49 4.05 -23.52
CA SER A 5 -28.56 2.90 -23.53
C SER A 5 -29.06 1.75 -24.43
N GLY A 6 -30.38 1.62 -24.62
CA GLY A 6 -30.96 0.59 -25.48
C GLY A 6 -30.69 0.79 -26.98
N LYS A 7 -30.51 2.02 -27.44
CA LYS A 7 -30.27 2.30 -28.89
C LYS A 7 -28.81 2.03 -29.28
N ILE A 8 -27.85 2.29 -28.41
CA ILE A 8 -26.44 1.98 -28.66
C ILE A 8 -26.23 0.47 -28.72
N GLY A 9 -26.89 -0.30 -27.86
CA GLY A 9 -26.86 -1.76 -27.88
C GLY A 9 -27.44 -2.33 -29.19
N LEU A 10 -28.53 -1.72 -29.73
CA LEU A 10 -29.13 -2.16 -30.99
C LEU A 10 -28.21 -1.93 -32.19
N TYR A 11 -27.49 -0.80 -32.27
CA TYR A 11 -26.52 -0.52 -33.34
C TYR A 11 -25.29 -1.41 -33.25
N LEU A 12 -24.79 -1.69 -32.05
CA LEU A 12 -23.70 -2.63 -31.83
C LEU A 12 -24.07 -4.04 -32.24
N LEU A 13 -25.30 -4.46 -31.96
CA LEU A 13 -25.86 -5.76 -32.39
C LEU A 13 -26.01 -5.86 -33.90
N LEU A 14 -26.37 -4.77 -34.57
CA LEU A 14 -26.50 -4.70 -36.04
C LEU A 14 -25.12 -4.78 -36.73
N ILE A 15 -24.09 -4.12 -36.18
CA ILE A 15 -22.71 -4.18 -36.66
C ILE A 15 -22.13 -5.59 -36.45
N VAL A 16 -22.36 -6.21 -35.31
CA VAL A 16 -21.94 -7.57 -35.02
C VAL A 16 -22.63 -8.55 -35.93
N ALA A 17 -23.93 -8.36 -36.21
CA ALA A 17 -24.67 -9.21 -37.14
C ALA A 17 -24.16 -9.08 -38.60
N LEU A 18 -23.79 -7.87 -39.04
CA LEU A 18 -23.19 -7.64 -40.35
C LEU A 18 -21.79 -8.25 -40.47
N ILE A 19 -20.97 -8.14 -39.44
CA ILE A 19 -19.64 -8.75 -39.40
C ILE A 19 -19.78 -10.29 -39.36
N ALA A 20 -20.67 -10.83 -38.54
CA ALA A 20 -20.94 -12.26 -38.46
C ALA A 20 -21.50 -12.81 -39.80
N GLY A 21 -22.40 -12.07 -40.48
CA GLY A 21 -22.89 -12.38 -41.80
C GLY A 21 -21.79 -12.40 -42.87
N TYR A 22 -20.89 -11.43 -42.84
CA TYR A 22 -19.72 -11.36 -43.71
C TYR A 22 -18.75 -12.52 -43.47
N LEU A 23 -18.44 -12.83 -42.23
CA LEU A 23 -17.57 -13.96 -41.86
C LEU A 23 -18.22 -15.30 -42.22
N TYR A 24 -19.53 -15.45 -41.99
CA TYR A 24 -20.27 -16.67 -42.39
C TYR A 24 -20.27 -16.90 -43.89
N LEU A 25 -20.47 -15.85 -44.70
CA LEU A 25 -20.41 -15.94 -46.15
C LEU A 25 -18.99 -16.23 -46.68
N ASN A 26 -17.98 -15.70 -46.01
CA ASN A 26 -16.58 -15.95 -46.40
C ASN A 26 -16.09 -17.35 -45.97
N ASP A 27 -16.65 -17.92 -44.89
CA ASP A 27 -16.30 -19.27 -44.41
C ASP A 27 -16.91 -20.40 -45.26
N GLN A 28 -18.03 -20.15 -45.93
CA GLN A 28 -18.65 -21.13 -46.87
C GLN A 28 -17.78 -21.39 -48.10
N VAL A 29 -16.80 -20.52 -48.41
CA VAL A 29 -15.91 -20.70 -49.58
C VAL A 29 -14.69 -21.57 -49.24
N SER A 30 -14.43 -21.88 -47.99
CA SER A 30 -13.18 -22.53 -47.57
C SER A 30 -13.29 -23.98 -47.05
N THR A 31 -14.45 -24.64 -47.16
CA THR A 31 -14.66 -25.98 -46.57
C THR A 31 -14.58 -27.15 -47.53
N GLN A 32 -14.01 -26.98 -48.73
CA GLN A 32 -13.63 -28.11 -49.56
C GLN A 32 -12.21 -28.57 -49.22
N GLY A 33 -12.07 -29.80 -48.72
CA GLY A 33 -10.75 -30.34 -48.37
C GLY A 33 -9.80 -30.30 -49.57
N SER A 34 -8.60 -29.75 -49.38
CA SER A 34 -7.59 -29.66 -50.45
C SER A 34 -6.82 -30.97 -50.57
N TYR A 35 -6.65 -31.44 -51.82
CA TYR A 35 -5.76 -32.53 -52.18
C TYR A 35 -4.45 -31.98 -52.73
N THR A 36 -3.36 -32.73 -52.56
CA THR A 36 -2.10 -32.48 -53.28
C THR A 36 -2.14 -33.09 -54.68
N MET A 37 -1.31 -32.59 -55.63
CA MET A 37 -1.22 -33.13 -56.99
C MET A 37 -0.93 -34.63 -56.97
N GLY A 38 0.00 -35.12 -56.15
CA GLY A 38 0.31 -36.54 -56.03
C GLY A 38 -0.82 -37.39 -55.41
N GLN A 39 -1.77 -36.80 -54.69
CA GLN A 39 -2.99 -37.48 -54.24
C GLN A 39 -4.03 -37.56 -55.32
N LEU A 40 -4.08 -36.56 -56.20
CA LEU A 40 -4.93 -36.57 -57.38
C LEU A 40 -4.44 -37.63 -58.39
N GLU A 41 -3.12 -37.67 -58.67
CA GLU A 41 -2.51 -38.68 -59.53
C GLU A 41 -2.82 -40.09 -59.06
N LYS A 42 -2.68 -40.36 -57.78
CA LYS A 42 -2.98 -41.63 -57.15
C LYS A 42 -4.47 -42.01 -57.26
N ALA A 43 -5.38 -41.02 -57.17
CA ALA A 43 -6.81 -41.22 -57.31
C ALA A 43 -7.20 -41.44 -58.76
N LEU A 44 -6.46 -40.91 -59.74
CA LEU A 44 -6.59 -41.15 -61.19
C LEU A 44 -6.09 -42.53 -61.52
N GLU A 45 -4.93 -42.98 -61.09
CA GLU A 45 -4.40 -44.35 -61.29
C GLU A 45 -5.33 -45.43 -60.70
N GLU A 46 -6.10 -45.10 -59.64
CA GLU A 46 -7.05 -46.00 -58.99
C GLU A 46 -8.48 -45.90 -59.59
N ASP A 47 -8.69 -45.24 -60.76
CA ASP A 47 -9.97 -44.99 -61.41
C ASP A 47 -11.09 -44.47 -60.49
N LYS A 48 -10.73 -43.66 -59.49
CA LYS A 48 -11.66 -43.14 -58.49
C LYS A 48 -12.22 -41.75 -58.80
N VAL A 49 -11.71 -41.08 -59.84
CA VAL A 49 -12.17 -39.74 -60.25
C VAL A 49 -13.26 -39.87 -61.28
N THR A 50 -14.43 -39.33 -61.01
CA THR A 50 -15.60 -39.43 -61.89
C THR A 50 -15.82 -38.21 -62.75
N ASP A 51 -15.41 -37.02 -62.27
CA ASP A 51 -15.57 -35.77 -63.02
C ASP A 51 -14.56 -34.77 -62.50
N ALA A 52 -14.06 -33.88 -63.35
CA ALA A 52 -13.12 -32.82 -62.97
C ALA A 52 -13.45 -31.48 -63.64
N VAL A 53 -13.37 -30.39 -62.85
CA VAL A 53 -13.58 -29.03 -63.34
C VAL A 53 -12.30 -28.21 -63.10
N ILE A 54 -11.76 -27.70 -64.23
CA ILE A 54 -10.57 -26.82 -64.13
C ILE A 54 -11.01 -25.37 -64.01
N HIS A 55 -10.51 -24.70 -62.98
CA HIS A 55 -10.71 -23.29 -62.77
C HIS A 55 -9.39 -22.53 -62.95
N GLN A 56 -9.34 -21.77 -64.05
CA GLN A 56 -8.18 -21.00 -64.40
C GLN A 56 -8.11 -19.68 -63.57
N ASN A 57 -6.96 -19.35 -63.03
CA ASN A 57 -6.73 -18.07 -62.38
C ASN A 57 -6.47 -16.94 -63.39
N ARG A 58 -6.52 -15.70 -62.97
CA ARG A 58 -6.13 -14.53 -63.79
C ARG A 58 -4.65 -14.56 -64.17
N GLU A 59 -3.82 -15.07 -63.31
CA GLU A 59 -2.38 -15.23 -63.52
C GLU A 59 -2.12 -16.59 -64.11
N VAL A 60 -2.29 -16.69 -65.44
CA VAL A 60 -1.98 -17.90 -66.24
C VAL A 60 -0.46 -18.16 -66.11
N PRO A 61 -0.01 -19.42 -65.90
CA PRO A 61 -0.74 -20.67 -66.08
C PRO A 61 -1.41 -21.28 -64.87
N THR A 62 -1.46 -20.58 -63.75
CA THR A 62 -1.94 -21.11 -62.45
C THR A 62 -3.47 -21.29 -62.39
N GLY A 63 -3.93 -22.27 -61.61
CA GLY A 63 -5.37 -22.56 -61.45
C GLY A 63 -5.62 -23.56 -60.32
N TYR A 64 -6.82 -24.05 -60.23
CA TYR A 64 -7.16 -25.19 -59.37
C TYR A 64 -8.12 -26.14 -60.08
N VAL A 65 -7.98 -27.43 -59.83
CA VAL A 65 -8.83 -28.49 -60.31
C VAL A 65 -9.75 -28.92 -59.17
N THR A 66 -11.05 -29.00 -59.50
CA THR A 66 -12.03 -29.56 -58.57
C THR A 66 -12.42 -30.94 -59.11
N ALA A 67 -11.95 -31.99 -58.43
CA ALA A 67 -12.22 -33.39 -58.85
C ALA A 67 -13.23 -34.02 -57.88
N ASN A 68 -14.16 -34.81 -58.48
CA ASN A 68 -15.13 -35.60 -57.73
C ASN A 68 -14.59 -37.04 -57.59
N ILE A 69 -14.26 -37.41 -56.33
CA ILE A 69 -13.65 -38.70 -56.01
C ILE A 69 -14.69 -39.59 -55.33
N VAL A 70 -14.87 -40.81 -55.81
CA VAL A 70 -15.94 -41.74 -55.40
C VAL A 70 -15.93 -42.00 -53.86
N SER A 71 -14.76 -42.01 -53.22
CA SER A 71 -14.63 -42.29 -51.79
C SER A 71 -14.65 -41.04 -50.89
N ASP A 72 -14.24 -39.86 -51.43
CA ASP A 72 -13.88 -38.68 -50.63
C ASP A 72 -14.68 -37.42 -51.02
N GLY A 73 -15.58 -37.52 -51.98
CA GLY A 73 -16.40 -36.43 -52.50
C GLY A 73 -15.60 -35.41 -53.31
N GLN A 74 -16.06 -34.18 -53.35
CA GLN A 74 -15.43 -33.12 -54.12
C GLN A 74 -14.18 -32.60 -53.42
N LYS A 75 -13.03 -32.64 -54.10
CA LYS A 75 -11.73 -32.16 -53.62
C LYS A 75 -11.14 -31.10 -54.52
N THR A 76 -10.44 -30.14 -53.98
CA THR A 76 -9.77 -29.05 -54.70
C THR A 76 -8.27 -29.27 -54.70
N VAL A 77 -7.63 -29.22 -55.86
CA VAL A 77 -6.18 -29.32 -56.05
C VAL A 77 -5.69 -28.05 -56.71
N TYR A 78 -4.77 -27.35 -56.06
CA TYR A 78 -4.14 -26.16 -56.64
C TYR A 78 -3.01 -26.59 -57.58
N VAL A 79 -3.01 -26.05 -58.82
CA VAL A 79 -2.05 -26.40 -59.85
C VAL A 79 -1.27 -25.18 -60.33
N THR A 80 0.00 -25.39 -60.57
CA THR A 80 0.92 -24.36 -61.06
C THR A 80 0.82 -24.16 -62.57
N ASP A 81 0.43 -25.18 -63.30
CA ASP A 81 0.12 -25.10 -64.72
C ASP A 81 -1.18 -25.89 -65.04
N VAL A 82 -2.17 -25.16 -65.52
CA VAL A 82 -3.48 -25.67 -65.84
C VAL A 82 -3.43 -26.66 -67.03
N LYS A 83 -2.51 -26.44 -67.98
CA LYS A 83 -2.32 -27.31 -69.13
C LYS A 83 -1.73 -28.66 -68.77
N GLU A 84 -0.83 -28.69 -67.81
CA GLU A 84 -0.25 -29.93 -67.28
C GLU A 84 -1.33 -30.76 -66.55
N ALA A 85 -2.18 -30.09 -65.80
CA ALA A 85 -3.31 -30.75 -65.14
C ALA A 85 -4.40 -31.24 -66.14
N GLU A 86 -4.63 -30.48 -67.19
CA GLU A 86 -5.52 -30.90 -68.29
C GLU A 86 -5.00 -32.15 -68.99
N ALA A 87 -3.74 -32.17 -69.41
CA ALA A 87 -3.08 -33.30 -70.00
C ALA A 87 -3.09 -34.55 -69.11
N LEU A 88 -2.88 -34.38 -67.80
CA LEU A 88 -2.92 -35.48 -66.84
C LEU A 88 -4.34 -36.11 -66.75
N LEU A 89 -5.37 -35.28 -66.77
CA LEU A 89 -6.76 -35.74 -66.71
C LEU A 89 -7.19 -36.45 -68.04
N GLU A 90 -6.76 -35.93 -69.19
CA GLU A 90 -6.99 -36.55 -70.49
C GLU A 90 -6.26 -37.89 -70.63
N GLU A 91 -5.06 -38.05 -70.07
CA GLU A 91 -4.31 -39.32 -70.10
C GLU A 91 -5.05 -40.43 -69.34
N HIS A 92 -5.93 -40.08 -68.41
CA HIS A 92 -6.76 -41.01 -67.63
C HIS A 92 -8.24 -41.05 -68.13
N ASP A 93 -8.53 -40.70 -69.39
CA ASP A 93 -9.86 -40.72 -70.04
C ASP A 93 -10.92 -39.85 -69.33
N ILE A 94 -10.49 -38.76 -68.57
CA ILE A 94 -11.39 -37.80 -67.96
C ILE A 94 -11.32 -36.49 -68.75
N ASP A 95 -12.43 -36.12 -69.38
CA ASP A 95 -12.57 -34.87 -70.13
C ASP A 95 -12.94 -33.74 -69.19
N PRO A 96 -11.99 -32.83 -68.82
CA PRO A 96 -12.26 -31.82 -67.79
C PRO A 96 -13.08 -30.66 -68.33
N THR A 97 -14.06 -30.20 -67.58
CA THR A 97 -14.81 -29.01 -67.95
C THR A 97 -14.02 -27.76 -67.56
N ILE A 98 -13.57 -26.94 -68.51
CA ILE A 98 -12.84 -25.69 -68.24
C ILE A 98 -13.85 -24.57 -68.03
N ARG A 99 -13.77 -23.92 -66.85
CA ARG A 99 -14.55 -22.72 -66.56
C ARG A 99 -13.79 -21.47 -66.96
N ASN A 100 -14.51 -20.53 -67.58
CA ASN A 100 -13.97 -19.22 -67.94
C ASN A 100 -13.47 -18.46 -66.74
N VAL A 101 -12.39 -17.68 -66.93
CA VAL A 101 -11.89 -16.75 -65.96
C VAL A 101 -13.01 -15.81 -65.48
N PRO A 102 -13.22 -15.65 -64.17
CA PRO A 102 -14.29 -14.79 -63.67
C PRO A 102 -14.15 -13.38 -64.24
N LYS A 103 -15.16 -12.84 -64.84
CA LYS A 103 -15.21 -11.46 -65.32
C LYS A 103 -15.21 -10.54 -64.11
N ASP A 104 -14.36 -9.48 -64.15
CA ASP A 104 -14.28 -8.47 -63.08
C ASP A 104 -15.63 -7.79 -62.83
N SER A 105 -16.24 -8.08 -61.73
CA SER A 105 -17.28 -7.22 -61.13
C SER A 105 -16.67 -6.15 -60.24
N SER A 106 -15.48 -5.67 -60.60
CA SER A 106 -14.65 -4.75 -59.79
C SER A 106 -15.33 -3.43 -59.44
N MET A 107 -16.31 -2.98 -60.23
CA MET A 107 -17.07 -1.77 -59.90
C MET A 107 -17.91 -1.94 -58.64
N ILE A 108 -18.53 -3.09 -58.42
CA ILE A 108 -19.35 -3.31 -57.20
C ILE A 108 -18.46 -3.63 -56.01
N GLY A 109 -17.37 -4.38 -56.21
CA GLY A 109 -16.44 -4.75 -55.11
C GLY A 109 -15.58 -3.60 -54.57
N THR A 110 -15.29 -2.59 -55.43
CA THR A 110 -14.43 -1.46 -55.03
C THR A 110 -15.23 -0.20 -54.68
N VAL A 111 -16.28 0.11 -55.40
CA VAL A 111 -17.07 1.34 -55.19
C VAL A 111 -18.04 1.19 -54.01
N LEU A 112 -18.64 0.04 -53.82
CA LEU A 112 -19.58 -0.19 -52.71
C LEU A 112 -18.94 -0.04 -51.32
N PRO A 113 -17.77 -0.60 -51.01
CA PRO A 113 -17.09 -0.37 -49.71
C PRO A 113 -16.71 1.10 -49.51
N VAL A 114 -16.27 1.81 -50.55
CA VAL A 114 -15.90 3.25 -50.43
C VAL A 114 -17.12 4.11 -50.17
N VAL A 115 -18.24 3.87 -50.84
CA VAL A 115 -19.49 4.59 -50.62
C VAL A 115 -20.04 4.28 -49.22
N LEU A 116 -19.97 3.01 -48.81
CA LEU A 116 -20.43 2.58 -47.46
C LEU A 116 -19.57 3.19 -46.34
N THR A 117 -18.26 3.21 -46.54
CA THR A 117 -17.31 3.86 -45.58
C THR A 117 -17.53 5.37 -45.53
N GLY A 118 -17.75 6.02 -46.69
CA GLY A 118 -18.11 7.43 -46.79
C GLY A 118 -19.43 7.74 -46.10
N ALA A 119 -20.45 6.92 -46.27
CA ALA A 119 -21.74 7.07 -45.62
C ALA A 119 -21.66 6.87 -44.10
N ILE A 120 -20.85 5.89 -43.63
CA ILE A 120 -20.59 5.67 -42.21
C ILE A 120 -19.84 6.85 -41.61
N LEU A 121 -18.81 7.36 -42.27
CA LEU A 121 -18.07 8.55 -41.82
C LEU A 121 -18.97 9.80 -41.77
N LEU A 122 -19.83 9.98 -42.75
CA LEU A 122 -20.77 11.09 -42.79
C LEU A 122 -21.85 10.98 -41.69
N PHE A 123 -22.32 9.75 -41.44
CA PHE A 123 -23.21 9.46 -40.32
C PHE A 123 -22.53 9.72 -38.96
N PHE A 124 -21.29 9.29 -38.78
CA PHE A 124 -20.51 9.59 -37.58
C PHE A 124 -20.25 11.09 -37.42
N PHE A 125 -19.93 11.80 -38.50
CA PHE A 125 -19.75 13.23 -38.51
C PHE A 125 -21.05 13.98 -38.16
N MET A 126 -22.20 13.56 -38.73
CA MET A 126 -23.50 14.10 -38.35
C MET A 126 -23.89 13.80 -36.91
N MET A 127 -23.58 12.59 -36.41
CA MET A 127 -23.84 12.19 -35.03
C MET A 127 -22.96 12.99 -34.07
N MET A 128 -21.68 13.19 -34.42
CA MET A 128 -20.73 14.01 -33.64
C MET A 128 -21.15 15.50 -33.63
N ASN A 129 -21.62 16.03 -34.76
CA ASN A 129 -22.11 17.42 -34.86
C ASN A 129 -23.45 17.61 -34.14
N ARG A 130 -24.35 16.63 -34.13
CA ARG A 130 -25.56 16.63 -33.29
C ARG A 130 -25.24 16.53 -31.79
N GLN A 131 -24.18 15.84 -31.42
CA GLN A 131 -23.71 15.76 -30.03
C GLN A 131 -23.04 17.07 -29.57
N MET A 132 -22.40 17.81 -30.49
CA MET A 132 -21.81 19.13 -30.22
C MET A 132 -22.84 20.27 -30.18
N SER A 133 -23.97 20.17 -30.89
CA SER A 133 -24.98 21.26 -30.92
C SER A 133 -26.17 21.07 -29.98
N GLY A 134 -26.24 19.96 -29.25
CA GLY A 134 -27.36 19.59 -28.38
C GLY A 134 -26.98 19.23 -26.94
N GLY A 135 -25.95 19.85 -26.33
CA GLY A 135 -25.63 19.51 -24.96
C GLY A 135 -24.60 20.39 -24.29
N GLY A 136 -25.03 21.43 -23.64
CA GLY A 136 -24.24 22.20 -22.65
C GLY A 136 -23.75 21.39 -21.44
N GLY A 137 -23.74 20.01 -21.53
CA GLY A 137 -23.35 19.13 -20.43
C GLY A 137 -21.98 18.50 -20.55
N SER A 138 -21.40 18.38 -21.76
CA SER A 138 -20.06 17.76 -21.90
C SER A 138 -18.92 18.76 -21.76
N ASN A 139 -19.12 20.01 -22.22
CA ASN A 139 -18.16 21.10 -21.98
C ASN A 139 -18.09 21.46 -20.48
N ALA A 140 -19.19 21.37 -19.73
CA ALA A 140 -19.18 21.57 -18.28
C ALA A 140 -18.41 20.48 -17.54
N LYS A 141 -18.40 19.24 -18.03
CA LYS A 141 -17.56 18.16 -17.46
C LYS A 141 -16.07 18.34 -17.80
N MET A 142 -15.73 18.79 -18.98
CA MET A 142 -14.36 19.11 -19.37
C MET A 142 -13.83 20.36 -18.65
N MET A 143 -14.64 21.39 -18.45
CA MET A 143 -14.27 22.57 -17.65
C MET A 143 -14.13 22.27 -16.16
N ASN A 144 -14.73 21.20 -15.64
CA ASN A 144 -14.60 20.79 -14.24
C ASN A 144 -13.37 19.89 -13.96
N PHE A 145 -12.63 19.46 -14.96
CA PHE A 145 -11.45 18.58 -14.77
C PHE A 145 -10.30 19.27 -14.02
N GLY A 146 -10.18 20.58 -14.15
CA GLY A 146 -9.17 21.39 -13.46
C GLY A 146 -9.65 22.04 -12.15
N LYS A 147 -10.89 21.80 -11.73
CA LYS A 147 -11.39 22.37 -10.46
C LYS A 147 -10.87 21.59 -9.27
N SER A 148 -10.60 22.32 -8.20
CA SER A 148 -10.21 21.77 -6.91
C SER A 148 -11.28 20.80 -6.39
N ARG A 149 -10.85 19.65 -5.85
CA ARG A 149 -11.70 18.71 -5.12
C ARG A 149 -11.74 19.01 -3.62
N ALA A 150 -11.26 20.19 -3.22
CA ALA A 150 -11.23 20.57 -1.82
C ALA A 150 -12.63 20.52 -1.20
N ARG A 151 -12.71 19.92 -0.02
CA ARG A 151 -13.94 19.88 0.77
C ARG A 151 -13.94 21.09 1.67
N MET A 152 -14.90 21.99 1.47
CA MET A 152 -15.18 23.07 2.42
C MET A 152 -16.00 22.47 3.57
N SER A 153 -15.58 22.68 4.82
CA SER A 153 -16.42 22.35 5.98
C SER A 153 -17.69 23.17 5.92
N SER A 154 -18.84 22.47 5.94
CA SER A 154 -20.15 23.11 5.98
C SER A 154 -20.36 23.84 7.31
N PRO A 155 -21.10 24.95 7.34
CA PRO A 155 -21.51 25.59 8.60
C PRO A 155 -22.30 24.67 9.53
N ASP A 156 -22.93 23.62 8.97
CA ASP A 156 -23.71 22.61 9.70
C ASP A 156 -22.86 21.47 10.25
N ASP A 157 -21.59 21.35 9.85
CA ASP A 157 -20.67 20.37 10.44
C ASP A 157 -20.36 20.74 11.88
N LYS A 158 -20.41 19.75 12.77
CA LYS A 158 -20.04 19.92 14.18
C LYS A 158 -18.63 20.51 14.25
N LYS A 159 -18.51 21.75 14.73
CA LYS A 159 -17.22 22.44 14.81
C LYS A 159 -16.32 21.71 15.79
N VAL A 160 -15.23 21.16 15.28
CA VAL A 160 -14.17 20.59 16.10
C VAL A 160 -13.34 21.74 16.68
N THR A 161 -13.09 21.76 17.99
CA THR A 161 -12.33 22.79 18.70
C THR A 161 -11.17 22.14 19.47
N PHE A 162 -10.32 22.93 20.13
CA PHE A 162 -9.24 22.41 20.97
C PHE A 162 -9.74 21.54 22.14
N LYS A 163 -11.01 21.65 22.52
CA LYS A 163 -11.63 20.78 23.53
C LYS A 163 -11.86 19.34 23.04
N ASP A 164 -11.95 19.16 21.73
CA ASP A 164 -12.13 17.86 21.10
C ASP A 164 -10.79 17.17 20.78
N VAL A 165 -9.67 17.89 20.93
CA VAL A 165 -8.32 17.38 20.80
C VAL A 165 -7.76 17.11 22.19
N ALA A 166 -7.56 15.85 22.53
CA ALA A 166 -6.96 15.44 23.79
C ALA A 166 -5.44 15.35 23.67
N GLY A 167 -4.72 15.61 24.74
CA GLY A 167 -3.26 15.73 24.72
C GLY A 167 -2.80 16.91 23.86
N LEU A 168 -1.56 16.86 23.36
CA LEU A 168 -0.97 17.86 22.47
C LEU A 168 -1.04 19.28 23.04
N GLN A 169 -0.69 19.44 24.33
CA GLN A 169 -0.84 20.72 25.02
C GLN A 169 0.09 21.77 24.43
N GLU A 170 1.35 21.41 24.22
CA GLU A 170 2.38 22.28 23.67
C GLU A 170 2.08 22.67 22.22
N GLU A 171 1.60 21.71 21.41
CA GLU A 171 1.22 21.96 20.03
C GLU A 171 -0.01 22.87 19.91
N LYS A 172 -0.94 22.78 20.87
CA LYS A 172 -2.08 23.71 20.94
C LYS A 172 -1.63 25.11 21.28
N GLU A 173 -0.75 25.27 22.28
CA GLU A 173 -0.17 26.56 22.68
C GLU A 173 0.60 27.20 21.50
N ASP A 174 1.38 26.43 20.77
CA ASP A 174 2.07 26.87 19.56
C ASP A 174 1.11 27.37 18.47
N LEU A 175 -0.08 26.77 18.38
CA LEU A 175 -1.08 27.13 17.39
C LEU A 175 -2.10 28.18 17.86
N GLU A 176 -2.14 28.53 19.15
CA GLU A 176 -2.99 29.62 19.68
C GLU A 176 -2.67 30.97 19.05
N GLU A 177 -1.38 31.23 18.73
CA GLU A 177 -1.02 32.46 18.00
C GLU A 177 -1.66 32.54 16.62
N VAL A 178 -1.77 31.38 15.93
CA VAL A 178 -2.42 31.29 14.62
C VAL A 178 -3.91 31.55 14.75
N VAL A 179 -4.55 31.02 15.79
CA VAL A 179 -5.96 31.23 16.11
C VAL A 179 -6.23 32.70 16.45
N ASP A 180 -5.41 33.32 17.32
CA ASP A 180 -5.56 34.73 17.73
C ASP A 180 -5.40 35.67 16.52
N PHE A 181 -4.44 35.37 15.63
CA PHE A 181 -4.30 36.12 14.40
C PHE A 181 -5.54 36.03 13.50
N LEU A 182 -6.05 34.83 13.24
CA LEU A 182 -7.22 34.66 12.40
C LEU A 182 -8.47 35.37 12.98
N LYS A 183 -8.57 35.42 14.33
CA LYS A 183 -9.62 36.16 15.03
C LYS A 183 -9.40 37.68 15.00
N SER A 184 -8.15 38.14 15.09
CA SER A 184 -7.83 39.56 15.27
C SER A 184 -6.56 39.99 14.52
N PRO A 185 -6.55 39.98 13.17
CA PRO A 185 -5.35 40.29 12.36
C PRO A 185 -4.76 41.67 12.62
N GLN A 186 -5.63 42.64 12.93
CA GLN A 186 -5.24 44.04 13.14
C GLN A 186 -4.31 44.24 14.36
N LYS A 187 -4.40 43.40 15.38
CA LYS A 187 -3.52 43.42 16.56
C LYS A 187 -2.06 43.24 16.18
N TYR A 188 -1.79 42.33 15.27
CA TYR A 188 -0.46 41.97 14.82
C TYR A 188 0.10 42.97 13.78
N THR A 189 -0.74 43.39 12.86
CA THR A 189 -0.32 44.35 11.82
C THR A 189 0.05 45.73 12.38
N LYS A 190 -0.60 46.17 13.46
CA LYS A 190 -0.29 47.45 14.12
C LYS A 190 1.09 47.49 14.73
N VAL A 191 1.63 46.37 15.21
CA VAL A 191 3.00 46.26 15.76
C VAL A 191 4.03 45.83 14.75
N GLY A 192 3.65 45.68 13.48
CA GLY A 192 4.54 45.24 12.40
C GLY A 192 4.93 43.76 12.41
N ALA A 193 4.21 42.94 13.19
CA ALA A 193 4.46 41.50 13.25
C ALA A 193 4.07 40.83 11.93
N ARG A 194 4.89 39.87 11.52
CA ARG A 194 4.63 39.01 10.37
C ARG A 194 4.19 37.65 10.89
N ILE A 195 3.05 37.17 10.41
CA ILE A 195 2.53 35.87 10.79
C ILE A 195 2.96 34.83 9.77
N PRO A 196 3.19 33.57 10.20
CA PRO A 196 3.56 32.50 9.32
C PRO A 196 2.46 32.31 8.26
N LYS A 197 2.86 32.30 6.98
CA LYS A 197 1.95 32.01 5.86
C LYS A 197 1.55 30.53 5.86
N GLY A 198 2.45 29.67 6.31
CA GLY A 198 2.25 28.24 6.37
C GLY A 198 2.75 27.57 7.63
N VAL A 199 2.00 26.59 8.07
CA VAL A 199 2.35 25.70 9.19
C VAL A 199 2.37 24.28 8.70
N ILE A 200 3.47 23.55 8.95
CA ILE A 200 3.54 22.13 8.63
C ILE A 200 3.50 21.29 9.91
N LEU A 201 2.55 20.36 9.95
CA LEU A 201 2.39 19.38 11.03
C LEU A 201 3.15 18.11 10.65
N VAL A 202 4.11 17.72 11.48
CA VAL A 202 5.01 16.60 11.20
C VAL A 202 4.89 15.56 12.31
N GLY A 203 4.76 14.29 11.97
CA GLY A 203 4.75 13.23 12.97
C GLY A 203 4.21 11.90 12.45
N PRO A 204 4.25 10.83 13.25
CA PRO A 204 3.76 9.51 12.87
C PRO A 204 2.29 9.53 12.43
N PRO A 205 1.85 8.55 11.62
CA PRO A 205 0.43 8.41 11.28
C PRO A 205 -0.41 8.16 12.54
N GLY A 206 -1.67 8.62 12.53
CA GLY A 206 -2.60 8.39 13.65
C GLY A 206 -2.43 9.31 14.87
N THR A 207 -1.49 10.28 14.86
CA THR A 207 -1.25 11.19 15.99
C THR A 207 -2.20 12.38 16.06
N GLY A 208 -3.15 12.52 15.11
CA GLY A 208 -4.19 13.56 15.17
C GLY A 208 -3.89 14.84 14.39
N LYS A 209 -2.88 14.87 13.50
CA LYS A 209 -2.50 16.05 12.69
C LYS A 209 -3.68 16.71 11.98
N THR A 210 -4.48 15.93 11.27
CA THR A 210 -5.67 16.42 10.56
C THR A 210 -6.75 16.92 11.52
N LEU A 211 -6.91 16.28 12.69
CA LEU A 211 -7.84 16.69 13.72
C LEU A 211 -7.40 18.02 14.34
N LEU A 212 -6.12 18.20 14.63
CA LEU A 212 -5.54 19.42 15.15
C LEU A 212 -5.73 20.61 14.18
N ALA A 213 -5.49 20.39 12.87
CA ALA A 213 -5.73 21.43 11.87
C ALA A 213 -7.20 21.86 11.80
N LYS A 214 -8.14 20.90 11.89
CA LYS A 214 -9.57 21.19 11.98
C LYS A 214 -9.93 21.97 13.25
N ALA A 215 -9.31 21.62 14.38
CA ALA A 215 -9.53 22.28 15.64
C ALA A 215 -9.07 23.74 15.61
N VAL A 216 -7.93 24.04 14.98
CA VAL A 216 -7.45 25.42 14.76
C VAL A 216 -8.49 26.25 13.99
N ALA A 217 -9.04 25.71 12.91
CA ALA A 217 -10.06 26.39 12.12
C ALA A 217 -11.36 26.60 12.91
N GLY A 218 -11.81 25.58 13.63
CA GLY A 218 -13.00 25.65 14.46
C GLY A 218 -12.87 26.60 15.63
N GLU A 219 -11.70 26.65 16.28
CA GLU A 219 -11.39 27.58 17.36
C GLU A 219 -11.28 29.02 16.84
N ALA A 220 -10.70 29.21 15.65
CA ALA A 220 -10.64 30.51 14.98
C ALA A 220 -12.00 30.95 14.41
N GLY A 221 -12.94 30.03 14.18
CA GLY A 221 -14.24 30.30 13.58
C GLY A 221 -14.18 30.63 12.09
N VAL A 222 -13.14 30.17 11.37
CA VAL A 222 -12.92 30.44 9.95
C VAL A 222 -13.24 29.21 9.06
N PRO A 223 -13.51 29.41 7.76
CA PRO A 223 -13.68 28.33 6.80
C PRO A 223 -12.43 27.43 6.71
N PHE A 224 -12.65 26.12 6.55
CA PHE A 224 -11.61 25.11 6.43
C PHE A 224 -11.74 24.38 5.10
N PHE A 225 -10.73 24.52 4.24
CA PHE A 225 -10.63 23.82 2.97
C PHE A 225 -9.65 22.68 3.11
N SER A 226 -10.11 21.45 2.94
CA SER A 226 -9.28 20.26 3.08
C SER A 226 -9.14 19.53 1.75
N ILE A 227 -7.89 19.18 1.40
CA ILE A 227 -7.53 18.38 0.23
C ILE A 227 -6.39 17.43 0.59
N SER A 228 -6.33 16.27 -0.07
CA SER A 228 -5.16 15.39 0.00
C SER A 228 -4.11 15.79 -1.04
N GLY A 229 -2.83 15.74 -0.70
CA GLY A 229 -1.74 15.93 -1.67
C GLY A 229 -1.84 14.98 -2.86
N SER A 230 -2.36 13.78 -2.65
CA SER A 230 -2.61 12.81 -3.73
C SER A 230 -3.66 13.28 -4.75
N ASP A 231 -4.60 14.15 -4.36
CA ASP A 231 -5.61 14.71 -5.27
C ASP A 231 -5.03 15.66 -6.33
N PHE A 232 -3.81 16.13 -6.11
CA PHE A 232 -3.09 16.95 -7.08
C PHE A 232 -2.32 16.13 -8.11
N VAL A 233 -2.05 14.84 -7.83
CA VAL A 233 -1.30 13.95 -8.71
C VAL A 233 -2.25 13.31 -9.70
N GLU A 234 -2.14 13.68 -10.98
CA GLU A 234 -2.94 13.15 -12.07
C GLU A 234 -2.04 12.68 -13.22
N MET A 235 -2.58 11.88 -14.14
CA MET A 235 -1.81 11.41 -15.31
C MET A 235 -1.64 12.49 -16.40
N PHE A 236 -2.40 13.58 -16.34
CA PHE A 236 -2.38 14.63 -17.36
C PHE A 236 -1.61 15.85 -16.87
N VAL A 237 -0.58 16.24 -17.60
CA VAL A 237 0.28 17.36 -17.29
C VAL A 237 -0.52 18.67 -17.17
N GLY A 238 -0.31 19.40 -16.07
CA GLY A 238 -0.92 20.72 -15.81
C GLY A 238 -2.26 20.68 -15.09
N VAL A 239 -2.89 19.53 -14.89
CA VAL A 239 -4.15 19.40 -14.13
C VAL A 239 -3.92 19.67 -12.65
N GLY A 240 -2.88 19.11 -12.06
CA GLY A 240 -2.50 19.37 -10.68
C GLY A 240 -2.23 20.85 -10.40
N ALA A 241 -1.45 21.50 -11.26
CA ALA A 241 -1.19 22.94 -11.16
C ALA A 241 -2.47 23.79 -11.30
N SER A 242 -3.42 23.37 -12.12
CA SER A 242 -4.73 24.05 -12.25
C SER A 242 -5.56 23.91 -10.97
N ARG A 243 -5.56 22.73 -10.33
CA ARG A 243 -6.26 22.51 -9.06
C ARG A 243 -5.66 23.31 -7.91
N VAL A 244 -4.33 23.45 -7.89
CA VAL A 244 -3.66 24.32 -6.91
C VAL A 244 -4.15 25.75 -7.07
N ARG A 245 -4.15 26.31 -8.28
CA ARG A 245 -4.64 27.68 -8.53
C ARG A 245 -6.09 27.85 -8.10
N ASP A 246 -6.97 26.96 -8.49
CA ASP A 246 -8.39 27.00 -8.14
C ASP A 246 -8.62 26.95 -6.62
N LEU A 247 -7.85 26.09 -5.90
CA LEU A 247 -7.88 26.02 -4.44
C LEU A 247 -7.52 27.35 -3.77
N PHE A 248 -6.41 27.96 -4.23
CA PHE A 248 -5.96 29.24 -3.66
C PHE A 248 -6.88 30.40 -4.04
N GLU A 249 -7.45 30.41 -5.23
CA GLU A 249 -8.49 31.39 -5.63
C GLU A 249 -9.74 31.26 -4.74
N GLU A 250 -10.17 30.03 -4.47
CA GLU A 250 -11.30 29.79 -3.58
C GLU A 250 -11.00 30.23 -2.14
N GLY A 251 -9.78 29.95 -1.65
CA GLY A 251 -9.30 30.45 -0.36
C GLY A 251 -9.33 31.99 -0.29
N LYS A 252 -8.86 32.68 -1.34
CA LYS A 252 -8.87 34.14 -1.42
C LYS A 252 -10.30 34.73 -1.37
N ARG A 253 -11.26 34.04 -1.95
CA ARG A 253 -12.69 34.48 -1.93
C ARG A 253 -13.32 34.36 -0.54
N HIS A 254 -12.79 33.44 0.29
CA HIS A 254 -13.36 33.14 1.61
C HIS A 254 -12.44 33.56 2.77
N ALA A 255 -11.48 34.44 2.52
CA ALA A 255 -10.59 34.93 3.57
C ALA A 255 -11.36 35.73 4.65
N PRO A 256 -11.06 35.55 5.96
CA PRO A 256 -10.00 34.71 6.50
C PRO A 256 -10.36 33.22 6.49
N CYS A 257 -9.41 32.34 6.11
CA CYS A 257 -9.64 30.91 6.02
C CYS A 257 -8.35 30.09 6.26
N ILE A 258 -8.52 28.79 6.47
CA ILE A 258 -7.42 27.83 6.49
C ILE A 258 -7.53 26.90 5.28
N ILE A 259 -6.42 26.75 4.54
CA ILE A 259 -6.23 25.74 3.50
C ILE A 259 -5.39 24.63 4.09
N PHE A 260 -5.94 23.42 4.16
CA PHE A 260 -5.24 22.25 4.70
C PHE A 260 -4.93 21.26 3.60
N ILE A 261 -3.65 20.87 3.51
CA ILE A 261 -3.14 19.88 2.55
C ILE A 261 -2.63 18.70 3.36
N ASP A 262 -3.38 17.59 3.34
CA ASP A 262 -2.94 16.35 3.96
C ASP A 262 -1.98 15.59 3.05
N GLU A 263 -1.06 14.81 3.61
CA GLU A 263 -0.09 14.03 2.84
C GLU A 263 0.67 14.89 1.81
N ILE A 264 1.18 16.05 2.23
CA ILE A 264 1.86 17.00 1.33
C ILE A 264 3.07 16.37 0.60
N ASP A 265 3.67 15.35 1.18
CA ASP A 265 4.79 14.58 0.61
C ASP A 265 4.42 13.87 -0.69
N ALA A 266 3.14 13.65 -0.99
CA ALA A 266 2.71 13.15 -2.30
C ALA A 266 3.10 14.08 -3.46
N VAL A 267 3.15 15.40 -3.20
CA VAL A 267 3.45 16.44 -4.20
C VAL A 267 4.81 17.08 -3.97
N ALA A 268 5.19 17.29 -2.71
CA ALA A 268 6.33 18.10 -2.32
C ALA A 268 7.61 17.29 -2.04
N ARG A 269 7.74 16.12 -2.64
CA ARG A 269 8.91 15.26 -2.49
C ARG A 269 10.13 15.82 -3.22
N GLN A 270 11.34 15.63 -2.65
CA GLN A 270 12.62 15.98 -3.27
C GLN A 270 12.77 15.40 -4.68
N ARG A 271 13.43 16.15 -5.55
CA ARG A 271 13.69 15.77 -6.93
C ARG A 271 14.59 14.54 -7.00
N GLY A 272 14.09 13.46 -7.57
CA GLY A 272 14.89 12.27 -7.86
C GLY A 272 15.46 12.31 -9.27
N THR A 273 16.65 11.76 -9.46
CA THR A 273 17.33 11.64 -10.79
C THR A 273 16.72 10.54 -11.68
N GLY A 274 15.47 10.11 -11.44
CA GLY A 274 14.82 9.04 -12.19
C GLY A 274 14.25 9.50 -13.52
N MET A 275 14.58 8.79 -14.62
CA MET A 275 13.98 8.98 -15.94
C MET A 275 12.58 8.36 -16.01
N GLY A 276 11.52 9.16 -15.81
CA GLY A 276 10.14 8.69 -15.98
C GLY A 276 9.14 9.85 -16.02
N GLY A 277 8.25 9.89 -17.01
CA GLY A 277 7.32 10.98 -17.33
C GLY A 277 6.26 11.34 -16.25
N GLY A 278 6.24 10.66 -15.10
CA GLY A 278 5.40 11.04 -13.95
C GLY A 278 6.05 12.06 -13.01
N HIS A 279 7.32 12.42 -13.23
CA HIS A 279 8.03 13.40 -12.42
C HIS A 279 7.69 14.83 -12.82
N ASP A 280 7.51 15.10 -14.12
CA ASP A 280 7.27 16.46 -14.66
C ASP A 280 5.97 17.08 -14.13
N GLU A 281 4.92 16.28 -13.96
CA GLU A 281 3.62 16.75 -13.46
C GLU A 281 3.68 17.13 -11.97
N ARG A 282 4.34 16.31 -11.15
CA ARG A 282 4.53 16.60 -9.72
C ARG A 282 5.38 17.85 -9.51
N GLU A 283 6.47 17.99 -10.25
CA GLU A 283 7.32 19.20 -10.19
C GLU A 283 6.56 20.45 -10.62
N GLN A 284 5.75 20.37 -11.67
CA GLN A 284 4.94 21.49 -12.13
C GLN A 284 3.89 21.87 -11.06
N THR A 285 3.30 20.89 -10.41
CA THR A 285 2.32 21.08 -9.33
C THR A 285 2.98 21.68 -8.09
N LEU A 286 4.14 21.16 -7.66
CA LEU A 286 4.93 21.74 -6.59
C LEU A 286 5.31 23.18 -6.89
N ASN A 287 5.85 23.45 -8.07
CA ASN A 287 6.24 24.80 -8.46
C ASN A 287 5.02 25.75 -8.44
N GLN A 288 3.85 25.31 -8.89
CA GLN A 288 2.63 26.09 -8.79
C GLN A 288 2.23 26.37 -7.33
N LEU A 289 2.33 25.36 -6.45
CA LEU A 289 2.07 25.54 -5.01
C LEU A 289 3.00 26.60 -4.41
N LEU A 290 4.29 26.54 -4.74
CA LEU A 290 5.27 27.53 -4.29
C LEU A 290 4.95 28.93 -4.80
N VAL A 291 4.55 29.05 -6.07
CA VAL A 291 4.14 30.33 -6.68
C VAL A 291 2.91 30.92 -5.98
N GLU A 292 1.88 30.10 -5.71
CA GLU A 292 0.70 30.56 -5.00
C GLU A 292 1.01 30.99 -3.57
N MET A 293 1.85 30.22 -2.84
CA MET A 293 2.30 30.60 -1.49
C MET A 293 3.13 31.89 -1.47
N ASP A 294 3.97 32.09 -2.45
CA ASP A 294 4.74 33.35 -2.58
C ASP A 294 3.84 34.51 -3.01
N GLY A 295 2.79 34.23 -3.77
CA GLY A 295 1.91 35.20 -4.43
C GLY A 295 0.86 35.87 -3.55
N PHE A 296 0.57 35.34 -2.34
CA PHE A 296 -0.34 36.04 -1.42
C PHE A 296 0.42 36.88 -0.38
N GLY A 297 -0.13 38.04 -0.05
CA GLY A 297 0.45 39.00 0.88
C GLY A 297 0.46 38.48 2.31
N VAL A 298 1.37 38.99 3.12
CA VAL A 298 1.59 38.55 4.51
C VAL A 298 0.34 38.69 5.42
N ASN A 299 -0.69 39.40 5.00
CA ASN A 299 -1.85 39.75 5.84
C ASN A 299 -3.20 39.54 5.11
N GLU A 300 -3.26 38.69 4.10
CA GLU A 300 -4.51 38.41 3.39
C GLU A 300 -5.49 37.51 4.17
N GLY A 301 -5.11 37.07 5.39
CA GLY A 301 -5.96 36.26 6.24
C GLY A 301 -6.06 34.80 5.82
N ILE A 302 -5.17 34.33 4.94
CA ILE A 302 -5.08 32.92 4.52
C ILE A 302 -3.89 32.29 5.22
N ILE A 303 -4.13 31.16 5.88
CA ILE A 303 -3.07 30.31 6.42
C ILE A 303 -3.13 28.95 5.76
N VAL A 304 -1.99 28.52 5.22
CA VAL A 304 -1.84 27.18 4.65
C VAL A 304 -1.31 26.26 5.71
N MET A 305 -2.06 25.22 6.06
CA MET A 305 -1.58 24.16 6.93
C MET A 305 -1.33 22.92 6.09
N ALA A 306 -0.23 22.21 6.37
CA ALA A 306 0.04 20.95 5.72
C ALA A 306 0.35 19.86 6.75
N ALA A 307 0.10 18.61 6.43
CA ALA A 307 0.50 17.48 7.24
C ALA A 307 1.36 16.49 6.44
N THR A 308 2.36 15.94 7.08
CA THR A 308 3.19 14.86 6.54
C THR A 308 3.63 13.90 7.63
N ASN A 309 3.81 12.65 7.26
CA ASN A 309 4.44 11.66 8.13
C ASN A 309 5.98 11.65 7.96
N ARG A 310 6.50 12.33 6.92
CA ARG A 310 7.89 12.25 6.48
C ARG A 310 8.41 13.60 6.05
N VAL A 311 8.98 14.32 6.97
CA VAL A 311 9.60 15.64 6.69
C VAL A 311 10.93 15.50 5.93
N ASP A 312 11.61 14.37 6.09
CA ASP A 312 12.90 14.03 5.49
C ASP A 312 12.88 14.00 3.97
N ILE A 313 11.76 13.60 3.36
CA ILE A 313 11.62 13.50 1.90
C ILE A 313 11.11 14.78 1.23
N LEU A 314 10.77 15.80 2.00
CA LEU A 314 10.23 17.05 1.44
C LEU A 314 11.32 17.87 0.74
N ASP A 315 10.95 18.50 -0.38
CA ASP A 315 11.82 19.47 -1.07
C ASP A 315 12.12 20.66 -0.13
N PRO A 316 13.40 20.98 0.13
CA PRO A 316 13.78 22.08 1.01
C PRO A 316 13.18 23.43 0.60
N ALA A 317 12.81 23.59 -0.68
CA ALA A 317 12.20 24.83 -1.18
C ALA A 317 10.85 25.14 -0.51
N ILE A 318 10.10 24.10 -0.08
CA ILE A 318 8.79 24.29 0.57
C ILE A 318 8.93 24.78 2.03
N LEU A 319 10.07 24.46 2.65
CA LEU A 319 10.38 24.81 4.05
C LEU A 319 11.09 26.16 4.19
N ARG A 320 11.25 26.92 3.09
CA ARG A 320 11.89 28.24 3.14
C ARG A 320 10.98 29.28 3.79
N PRO A 321 11.56 30.27 4.51
CA PRO A 321 10.79 31.39 5.06
C PRO A 321 9.91 32.06 4.01
N GLY A 322 8.68 32.39 4.38
CA GLY A 322 7.64 32.92 3.50
C GLY A 322 6.72 31.87 2.89
N ARG A 323 6.95 30.57 3.17
CA ARG A 323 6.15 29.41 2.75
C ARG A 323 5.67 28.65 3.97
N PHE A 324 6.22 27.47 4.27
CA PHE A 324 5.95 26.79 5.54
C PHE A 324 6.99 27.23 6.59
N ASP A 325 6.72 28.37 7.18
CA ASP A 325 7.62 29.03 8.11
C ASP A 325 7.72 28.33 9.47
N ARG A 326 6.62 27.65 9.88
CA ARG A 326 6.51 27.01 11.18
C ARG A 326 6.38 25.51 11.02
N LYS A 327 7.17 24.78 11.78
CA LYS A 327 7.06 23.32 11.90
C LYS A 327 6.57 22.98 13.30
N VAL A 328 5.48 22.20 13.38
CA VAL A 328 4.92 21.70 14.63
C VAL A 328 5.04 20.18 14.62
N GLY A 329 5.82 19.65 15.58
CA GLY A 329 6.00 18.21 15.73
C GLY A 329 4.81 17.61 16.49
N VAL A 330 4.04 16.73 15.87
CA VAL A 330 2.91 16.03 16.50
C VAL A 330 3.35 14.61 16.82
N GLY A 331 3.91 14.44 18.00
CA GLY A 331 4.49 13.18 18.50
C GLY A 331 3.44 12.13 18.89
N ARG A 332 3.95 10.97 19.36
CA ARG A 332 3.09 10.02 20.06
C ARG A 332 2.74 10.59 21.44
N PRO A 333 1.51 10.36 21.92
CA PRO A 333 1.11 10.87 23.23
C PRO A 333 1.85 10.16 24.37
N ASP A 334 2.20 10.91 25.40
CA ASP A 334 2.67 10.39 26.68
C ASP A 334 1.52 9.72 27.47
N VAL A 335 1.82 9.17 28.64
CA VAL A 335 0.80 8.49 29.49
C VAL A 335 -0.40 9.39 29.75
N LYS A 336 -0.17 10.67 30.07
CA LYS A 336 -1.25 11.63 30.36
C LYS A 336 -2.07 11.93 29.11
N GLY A 337 -1.41 12.15 27.98
CA GLY A 337 -2.08 12.36 26.69
C GLY A 337 -2.90 11.14 26.27
N ARG A 338 -2.39 9.93 26.50
CA ARG A 338 -3.14 8.70 26.22
C ARG A 338 -4.40 8.58 27.10
N GLU A 339 -4.29 8.90 28.39
CA GLU A 339 -5.44 8.92 29.30
C GLU A 339 -6.50 9.93 28.83
N GLU A 340 -6.11 11.15 28.49
CA GLU A 340 -7.01 12.17 27.96
C GLU A 340 -7.68 11.73 26.64
N ILE A 341 -6.94 11.10 25.71
CA ILE A 341 -7.45 10.57 24.46
C ILE A 341 -8.47 9.46 24.73
N LEU A 342 -8.14 8.53 25.63
CA LEU A 342 -9.06 7.46 26.02
C LEU A 342 -10.36 8.04 26.62
N MET A 343 -10.27 9.07 27.46
CA MET A 343 -11.45 9.74 28.02
C MET A 343 -12.34 10.36 26.92
N VAL A 344 -11.74 10.94 25.88
CA VAL A 344 -12.51 11.52 24.75
C VAL A 344 -13.25 10.42 23.99
N HIS A 345 -12.58 9.32 23.66
CA HIS A 345 -13.17 8.21 22.90
C HIS A 345 -14.10 7.32 23.75
N ALA A 346 -14.04 7.42 25.05
CA ALA A 346 -14.93 6.73 25.99
C ALA A 346 -16.29 7.44 26.18
N LYS A 347 -16.43 8.72 25.83
CA LYS A 347 -17.65 9.52 26.08
C LYS A 347 -18.94 8.89 25.55
N ASP A 348 -18.85 8.25 24.37
CA ASP A 348 -20.00 7.65 23.69
C ASP A 348 -20.03 6.12 23.86
N LYS A 349 -19.23 5.56 24.76
CA LYS A 349 -19.14 4.11 25.01
C LYS A 349 -19.48 3.79 26.47
N PRO A 350 -20.40 2.88 26.73
CA PRO A 350 -20.71 2.44 28.10
C PRO A 350 -19.55 1.58 28.61
N LEU A 351 -18.84 2.09 29.61
CA LEU A 351 -17.77 1.37 30.33
C LEU A 351 -18.32 0.74 31.61
N GLY A 352 -17.82 -0.43 31.97
CA GLY A 352 -18.06 -1.06 33.26
C GLY A 352 -17.31 -0.39 34.40
N ASP A 353 -17.74 -0.62 35.64
CA ASP A 353 -17.12 -0.05 36.83
C ASP A 353 -15.69 -0.60 37.10
N ASP A 354 -15.33 -1.70 36.43
CA ASP A 354 -14.01 -2.34 36.49
C ASP A 354 -12.98 -1.71 35.57
N VAL A 355 -13.37 -0.75 34.70
CA VAL A 355 -12.48 -0.16 33.70
C VAL A 355 -11.70 1.01 34.26
N ASP A 356 -10.37 0.87 34.31
CA ASP A 356 -9.43 1.92 34.67
C ASP A 356 -8.70 2.46 33.44
N LEU A 357 -9.12 3.64 32.94
CA LEU A 357 -8.52 4.29 31.77
C LEU A 357 -7.06 4.70 32.00
N ARG A 358 -6.69 5.01 33.23
CA ARG A 358 -5.30 5.36 33.58
C ARG A 358 -4.39 4.14 33.48
N GLN A 359 -4.83 3.00 33.99
CA GLN A 359 -4.09 1.75 33.83
C GLN A 359 -3.96 1.38 32.34
N ILE A 360 -5.01 1.57 31.55
CA ILE A 360 -4.97 1.34 30.10
C ILE A 360 -3.98 2.28 29.43
N ALA A 361 -3.95 3.56 29.80
CA ALA A 361 -2.99 4.53 29.27
C ALA A 361 -1.54 4.15 29.58
N GLN A 362 -1.27 3.61 30.76
CA GLN A 362 0.05 3.07 31.12
C GLN A 362 0.43 1.87 30.25
N THR A 363 -0.51 0.92 30.06
CA THR A 363 -0.27 -0.31 29.33
C THR A 363 -0.19 -0.13 27.81
N THR A 364 -0.61 1.02 27.27
CA THR A 364 -0.61 1.31 25.83
C THR A 364 0.55 2.20 25.39
N ALA A 365 1.74 2.00 25.98
CA ALA A 365 2.94 2.72 25.57
C ALA A 365 3.17 2.61 24.05
N GLY A 366 3.50 3.73 23.41
CA GLY A 366 3.73 3.79 21.97
C GLY A 366 2.47 3.83 21.09
N PHE A 367 1.25 3.68 21.63
CA PHE A 367 0.01 3.80 20.87
C PHE A 367 -0.24 5.26 20.47
N THR A 368 -0.76 5.41 19.26
CA THR A 368 -1.25 6.70 18.75
C THR A 368 -2.71 6.92 19.14
N GLY A 369 -3.23 8.14 18.91
CA GLY A 369 -4.65 8.42 19.14
C GLY A 369 -5.59 7.51 18.35
N ALA A 370 -5.22 7.16 17.11
CA ALA A 370 -5.99 6.24 16.27
C ALA A 370 -5.95 4.78 16.81
N ASP A 371 -4.81 4.36 17.36
CA ASP A 371 -4.71 3.03 17.98
C ASP A 371 -5.57 2.92 19.23
N LEU A 372 -5.62 3.99 20.05
CA LEU A 372 -6.45 4.06 21.25
C LEU A 372 -7.95 4.11 20.93
N GLU A 373 -8.34 4.83 19.89
CA GLU A 373 -9.72 4.79 19.37
C GLU A 373 -10.11 3.38 18.95
N ASN A 374 -9.25 2.75 18.14
CA ASN A 374 -9.46 1.39 17.65
C ASN A 374 -9.51 0.37 18.79
N LEU A 375 -8.66 0.53 19.81
CA LEU A 375 -8.67 -0.30 21.02
C LEU A 375 -10.04 -0.32 21.70
N LEU A 376 -10.60 0.85 21.99
CA LEU A 376 -11.91 0.96 22.62
C LEU A 376 -13.04 0.50 21.69
N ASN A 377 -12.89 0.69 20.38
CA ASN A 377 -13.87 0.19 19.40
C ASN A 377 -13.86 -1.34 19.32
N GLU A 378 -12.68 -1.98 19.28
CA GLU A 378 -12.57 -3.44 19.29
C GLU A 378 -13.08 -4.06 20.59
N ALA A 379 -12.81 -3.40 21.73
CA ALA A 379 -13.38 -3.82 23.01
C ALA A 379 -14.92 -3.74 23.04
N ALA A 380 -15.49 -2.68 22.44
CA ALA A 380 -16.94 -2.55 22.29
C ALA A 380 -17.55 -3.64 21.41
N ILE A 381 -16.86 -3.98 20.30
CA ILE A 381 -17.28 -5.07 19.41
C ILE A 381 -17.27 -6.41 20.14
N ASP A 382 -16.23 -6.67 20.95
CA ASP A 382 -16.13 -7.92 21.70
C ASP A 382 -17.20 -8.01 22.81
N ALA A 383 -17.49 -6.91 23.53
CA ALA A 383 -18.60 -6.85 24.48
C ALA A 383 -19.95 -7.11 23.81
N ALA A 384 -20.19 -6.53 22.63
CA ALA A 384 -21.41 -6.75 21.86
C ALA A 384 -21.57 -8.20 21.38
N LYS A 385 -20.48 -8.87 20.96
CA LYS A 385 -20.48 -10.30 20.61
C LYS A 385 -20.88 -11.21 21.79
N GLU A 386 -20.51 -10.81 23.01
CA GLU A 386 -20.90 -11.52 24.23
C GLU A 386 -22.30 -11.13 24.74
N GLY A 387 -23.02 -10.26 23.99
CA GLY A 387 -24.38 -9.82 24.37
C GLY A 387 -24.42 -8.86 25.55
N ARG A 388 -23.30 -8.23 25.90
CA ARG A 388 -23.22 -7.28 27.03
C ARG A 388 -23.44 -5.84 26.56
N PRO A 389 -24.13 -5.00 27.34
CA PRO A 389 -24.37 -3.60 26.99
C PRO A 389 -23.24 -2.65 27.40
N TYR A 390 -22.16 -3.14 28.02
CA TYR A 390 -21.04 -2.36 28.50
C TYR A 390 -19.71 -3.09 28.30
N ILE A 391 -18.64 -2.32 28.19
CA ILE A 391 -17.26 -2.78 27.99
C ILE A 391 -16.62 -3.05 29.35
N MET A 392 -16.02 -4.19 29.55
CA MET A 392 -15.28 -4.59 30.75
C MET A 392 -13.77 -4.48 30.52
N GLN A 393 -12.98 -4.42 31.61
CA GLN A 393 -11.52 -4.43 31.56
C GLN A 393 -10.94 -5.63 30.75
N LYS A 394 -11.58 -6.80 30.86
CA LYS A 394 -11.19 -8.00 30.10
C LYS A 394 -11.30 -7.82 28.58
N ASP A 395 -12.29 -7.05 28.11
CA ASP A 395 -12.48 -6.82 26.67
C ASP A 395 -11.39 -5.91 26.13
N ILE A 396 -10.99 -4.91 26.92
CA ILE A 396 -9.91 -3.99 26.57
C ILE A 396 -8.57 -4.73 26.56
N LYS A 397 -8.30 -5.62 27.54
CA LYS A 397 -7.11 -6.47 27.54
C LYS A 397 -7.03 -7.35 26.30
N LYS A 398 -8.14 -7.95 25.90
CA LYS A 398 -8.22 -8.77 24.68
C LYS A 398 -8.06 -7.94 23.41
N ALA A 399 -8.71 -6.76 23.35
CA ALA A 399 -8.56 -5.83 22.25
C ALA A 399 -7.13 -5.30 22.12
N PHE A 400 -6.43 -5.07 23.24
CA PHE A 400 -5.03 -4.64 23.27
C PHE A 400 -4.11 -5.64 22.55
N ILE A 401 -4.25 -6.93 22.83
CA ILE A 401 -3.52 -7.99 22.12
C ILE A 401 -3.86 -7.98 20.62
N LYS A 402 -5.16 -7.86 20.30
CA LYS A 402 -5.64 -7.85 18.93
C LYS A 402 -5.12 -6.64 18.12
N VAL A 403 -5.07 -5.47 18.71
CA VAL A 403 -4.58 -4.24 18.06
C VAL A 403 -3.05 -4.23 17.95
N GLY A 404 -2.34 -4.66 19.00
CA GLY A 404 -0.89 -4.65 19.06
C GLY A 404 -0.22 -5.74 18.23
N ILE A 405 -0.76 -6.95 18.24
CA ILE A 405 -0.12 -8.14 17.63
C ILE A 405 -0.96 -8.71 16.48
N GLY A 406 -2.25 -8.40 16.45
CA GLY A 406 -3.19 -8.93 15.46
C GLY A 406 -4.13 -10.01 16.02
N ALA A 407 -5.16 -10.34 15.25
CA ALA A 407 -6.17 -11.32 15.67
C ALA A 407 -5.59 -12.73 15.74
N GLU A 408 -5.88 -13.47 16.80
CA GLU A 408 -5.52 -14.88 16.98
C GLU A 408 -6.22 -15.78 15.94
N LYS A 409 -5.49 -16.73 15.35
CA LYS A 409 -5.99 -17.72 14.39
C LYS A 409 -6.23 -19.07 15.06
N LYS A 410 -7.29 -19.19 15.85
CA LYS A 410 -7.65 -20.44 16.56
C LYS A 410 -8.06 -21.60 15.63
N SER A 411 -8.37 -21.33 14.37
CA SER A 411 -8.78 -22.36 13.40
C SER A 411 -7.61 -23.05 12.69
N LYS A 412 -6.36 -22.57 12.87
CA LYS A 412 -5.19 -23.18 12.22
C LYS A 412 -4.81 -24.46 12.97
N VAL A 413 -4.87 -25.60 12.28
CA VAL A 413 -4.38 -26.88 12.82
C VAL A 413 -2.87 -26.86 12.80
N ILE A 414 -2.26 -26.89 13.97
CA ILE A 414 -0.80 -26.92 14.17
C ILE A 414 -0.43 -28.31 14.70
N SER A 415 0.65 -28.91 14.19
CA SER A 415 1.13 -30.18 14.71
C SER A 415 1.68 -30.02 16.13
N ASP A 416 1.61 -31.09 16.94
CA ASP A 416 2.15 -31.08 18.31
C ASP A 416 3.67 -30.78 18.32
N LYS A 417 4.38 -31.17 17.27
CA LYS A 417 5.80 -30.85 17.08
C LYS A 417 5.99 -29.33 16.94
N GLU A 418 5.21 -28.68 16.08
CA GLU A 418 5.29 -27.23 15.88
C GLU A 418 4.85 -26.44 17.12
N LYS A 419 3.78 -26.89 17.80
CA LYS A 419 3.37 -26.29 19.09
C LYS A 419 4.50 -26.37 20.12
N LYS A 420 5.19 -27.51 20.21
CA LYS A 420 6.32 -27.68 21.12
C LYS A 420 7.48 -26.76 20.78
N ILE A 421 7.84 -26.64 19.51
CA ILE A 421 8.88 -25.71 19.06
C ILE A 421 8.52 -24.27 19.44
N THR A 422 7.30 -23.82 19.12
CA THR A 422 6.83 -22.48 19.46
C THR A 422 6.84 -22.24 20.97
N ALA A 423 6.42 -23.22 21.78
CA ALA A 423 6.39 -23.06 23.23
C ALA A 423 7.79 -22.83 23.83
N TYR A 424 8.79 -23.57 23.36
CA TYR A 424 10.17 -23.35 23.80
C TYR A 424 10.75 -22.04 23.26
N HIS A 425 10.42 -21.68 22.03
CA HIS A 425 10.85 -20.41 21.42
C HIS A 425 10.34 -19.21 22.23
N GLU A 426 9.05 -19.15 22.50
CA GLU A 426 8.44 -18.05 23.27
C GLU A 426 8.90 -18.05 24.74
N ALA A 427 9.07 -19.24 25.34
CA ALA A 427 9.63 -19.34 26.68
C ALA A 427 11.07 -18.82 26.75
N GLY A 428 11.88 -19.02 25.69
CA GLY A 428 13.23 -18.48 25.59
C GLY A 428 13.26 -16.95 25.63
N HIS A 429 12.39 -16.29 24.86
CA HIS A 429 12.22 -14.84 24.91
C HIS A 429 11.78 -14.36 26.31
N ALA A 430 10.78 -15.03 26.88
CA ALA A 430 10.21 -14.64 28.15
C ALA A 430 11.22 -14.70 29.31
N ILE A 431 12.07 -15.72 29.37
CA ILE A 431 13.10 -15.83 30.39
C ILE A 431 14.07 -14.65 30.32
N LEU A 432 14.52 -14.28 29.13
CA LEU A 432 15.45 -13.17 28.95
C LEU A 432 14.79 -11.82 29.30
N PHE A 433 13.52 -11.60 28.98
CA PHE A 433 12.77 -10.43 29.45
C PHE A 433 12.71 -10.35 30.97
N HIS A 434 12.63 -11.47 31.66
CA HIS A 434 12.53 -11.49 33.14
C HIS A 434 13.89 -11.33 33.84
N VAL A 435 14.94 -11.93 33.28
CA VAL A 435 16.27 -12.00 33.93
C VAL A 435 17.10 -10.74 33.67
N LEU A 436 16.98 -10.14 32.48
CA LEU A 436 17.77 -8.97 32.09
C LEU A 436 17.24 -7.70 32.77
N PRO A 437 18.12 -6.90 33.41
CA PRO A 437 17.69 -5.83 34.33
C PRO A 437 17.07 -4.60 33.67
N HIS A 438 17.36 -4.35 32.38
CA HIS A 438 16.83 -3.18 31.66
C HIS A 438 15.67 -3.55 30.71
N MET A 439 15.19 -4.79 30.77
CA MET A 439 14.09 -5.24 29.96
C MET A 439 12.74 -5.01 30.64
N ASP A 440 11.73 -4.72 29.84
CA ASP A 440 10.37 -4.55 30.32
C ASP A 440 9.77 -5.90 30.77
N PRO A 441 8.95 -5.93 31.84
CA PRO A 441 8.38 -7.17 32.34
C PRO A 441 7.42 -7.81 31.32
N VAL A 442 7.40 -9.14 31.27
CA VAL A 442 6.50 -9.90 30.41
C VAL A 442 5.05 -9.67 30.83
N TYR A 443 4.18 -9.31 29.88
CA TYR A 443 2.74 -9.17 30.09
C TYR A 443 1.99 -10.46 29.80
N THR A 444 2.29 -11.07 28.65
CA THR A 444 1.66 -12.33 28.22
C THR A 444 2.55 -13.08 27.24
N ILE A 445 2.46 -14.41 27.27
CA ILE A 445 3.15 -15.32 26.35
C ILE A 445 2.08 -16.21 25.74
N SER A 446 2.08 -16.38 24.41
CA SER A 446 1.08 -17.19 23.72
C SER A 446 1.71 -17.98 22.57
N ILE A 447 1.23 -19.22 22.41
CA ILE A 447 1.58 -20.09 21.28
C ILE A 447 0.46 -20.15 20.23
N ILE A 448 -0.51 -19.26 20.32
CA ILE A 448 -1.60 -19.14 19.35
C ILE A 448 -1.11 -18.29 18.19
N PRO A 449 -1.17 -18.78 16.94
CA PRO A 449 -0.73 -18.01 15.79
C PRO A 449 -1.56 -16.74 15.58
N THR A 450 -0.91 -15.68 15.13
CA THR A 450 -1.59 -14.43 14.81
C THR A 450 -1.81 -14.23 13.31
N GLY A 451 -2.67 -13.27 12.99
CA GLY A 451 -3.01 -12.88 11.61
C GLY A 451 -1.81 -12.38 10.81
N MET A 452 -0.78 -11.86 11.48
CA MET A 452 0.42 -11.29 10.85
C MET A 452 1.52 -12.32 10.57
N GLY A 453 1.26 -13.62 10.80
CA GLY A 453 2.15 -14.72 10.41
C GLY A 453 3.08 -15.21 11.52
N ALA A 454 3.01 -14.67 12.74
CA ALA A 454 3.72 -15.19 13.89
C ALA A 454 3.09 -16.52 14.36
N ALA A 455 3.94 -17.50 14.75
CA ALA A 455 3.50 -18.78 15.27
C ALA A 455 3.07 -18.69 16.74
N GLY A 456 3.68 -17.78 17.49
CA GLY A 456 3.39 -17.39 18.86
C GLY A 456 3.84 -15.95 19.08
N TYR A 457 3.79 -15.48 20.30
CA TYR A 457 4.31 -14.18 20.69
C TYR A 457 4.58 -14.07 22.19
N THR A 458 5.66 -13.37 22.52
CA THR A 458 5.97 -12.92 23.87
C THR A 458 5.87 -11.42 23.90
N MET A 459 4.97 -10.86 24.73
CA MET A 459 4.69 -9.45 24.78
C MET A 459 5.18 -8.86 26.10
N PRO A 460 6.22 -8.01 26.08
CA PRO A 460 6.58 -7.20 27.23
C PRO A 460 5.64 -6.00 27.36
N LEU A 461 5.56 -5.42 28.53
CA LEU A 461 4.81 -4.22 28.83
C LEU A 461 5.70 -3.20 29.51
N PRO A 462 6.03 -2.07 28.85
CA PRO A 462 6.80 -1.01 29.46
C PRO A 462 6.09 -0.40 30.68
N ASP A 463 6.80 -0.26 31.78
CA ASP A 463 6.28 0.42 32.97
C ASP A 463 6.27 1.95 32.79
N ASN A 464 7.16 2.50 31.96
CA ASN A 464 7.29 3.92 31.70
C ASN A 464 7.61 4.21 30.22
N ASP A 465 7.31 5.42 29.76
CA ASP A 465 7.73 5.91 28.44
C ASP A 465 9.20 6.41 28.55
N GLU A 466 10.14 5.66 28.01
CA GLU A 466 11.55 6.05 28.01
C GLU A 466 11.89 6.94 26.79
N MET A 467 12.61 8.03 27.06
CA MET A 467 13.06 8.96 26.02
C MET A 467 14.33 8.50 25.33
N PHE A 468 15.22 7.78 26.04
CA PHE A 468 16.53 7.37 25.54
C PHE A 468 16.78 5.89 25.73
N ASN A 469 17.29 5.23 24.69
CA ASN A 469 17.80 3.88 24.78
C ASN A 469 19.28 3.90 25.13
N THR A 470 19.67 3.26 26.21
CA THR A 470 21.08 3.11 26.59
C THR A 470 21.75 2.00 25.79
N LYS A 471 23.09 2.03 25.68
CA LYS A 471 23.87 0.94 25.04
C LYS A 471 23.54 -0.42 25.67
N ASN A 472 23.44 -0.50 27.00
CA ASN A 472 23.13 -1.74 27.69
C ASN A 472 21.73 -2.26 27.35
N LYS A 473 20.72 -1.37 27.36
CA LYS A 473 19.35 -1.75 26.98
C LYS A 473 19.30 -2.28 25.54
N MET A 474 19.99 -1.64 24.60
CA MET A 474 20.05 -2.12 23.20
C MET A 474 20.76 -3.49 23.08
N LEU A 475 21.79 -3.77 23.86
CA LEU A 475 22.43 -5.09 23.89
C LEU A 475 21.52 -6.15 24.51
N GLU A 476 20.77 -5.80 25.55
CA GLU A 476 19.77 -6.68 26.16
C GLU A 476 18.59 -6.94 25.23
N ASP A 477 18.15 -5.93 24.46
CA ASP A 477 17.14 -6.09 23.40
C ASP A 477 17.60 -7.12 22.35
N ILE A 478 18.84 -7.01 21.87
CA ILE A 478 19.43 -7.98 20.93
C ILE A 478 19.47 -9.37 21.56
N THR A 479 19.93 -9.46 22.81
CA THR A 479 20.01 -10.73 23.56
C THR A 479 18.64 -11.38 23.65
N THR A 480 17.60 -10.61 23.99
CA THR A 480 16.22 -11.07 24.10
C THR A 480 15.66 -11.53 22.77
N LEU A 481 15.92 -10.79 21.67
CA LEU A 481 15.52 -11.18 20.32
C LEU A 481 16.14 -12.51 19.87
N LEU A 482 17.32 -12.87 20.38
CA LEU A 482 17.97 -14.14 20.07
C LEU A 482 17.47 -15.31 20.94
N GLY A 483 16.70 -15.04 22.00
CA GLY A 483 16.25 -16.01 23.00
C GLY A 483 15.50 -17.20 22.44
N GLY A 484 14.54 -16.95 21.54
CA GLY A 484 13.78 -18.02 20.89
C GLY A 484 14.67 -18.99 20.10
N ARG A 485 15.60 -18.42 19.33
CA ARG A 485 16.59 -19.18 18.55
C ARG A 485 17.49 -20.04 19.44
N VAL A 486 18.01 -19.46 20.52
CA VAL A 486 18.89 -20.15 21.47
C VAL A 486 18.13 -21.28 22.19
N ALA A 487 16.88 -21.06 22.58
CA ALA A 487 16.05 -22.10 23.17
C ALA A 487 15.83 -23.29 22.21
N GLU A 488 15.58 -23.02 20.93
CA GLU A 488 15.50 -24.09 19.91
C GLU A 488 16.80 -24.89 19.81
N GLU A 489 17.95 -24.22 19.75
CA GLU A 489 19.27 -24.85 19.67
C GLU A 489 19.56 -25.76 20.88
N ILE A 490 19.30 -25.29 22.09
CA ILE A 490 19.56 -26.04 23.32
C ILE A 490 18.66 -27.28 23.44
N ILE A 491 17.37 -27.14 23.11
CA ILE A 491 16.38 -28.21 23.36
C ILE A 491 16.29 -29.22 22.23
N PHE A 492 16.36 -28.77 20.99
CA PHE A 492 16.15 -29.64 19.83
C PHE A 492 17.44 -30.01 19.11
N GLY A 493 18.57 -29.35 19.38
CA GLY A 493 19.81 -29.48 18.62
C GLY A 493 19.64 -29.11 17.13
N ASP A 494 18.58 -28.42 16.79
CA ASP A 494 18.19 -28.01 15.44
C ASP A 494 17.57 -26.61 15.50
N ILE A 495 17.38 -25.99 14.35
CA ILE A 495 17.00 -24.61 14.19
C ILE A 495 15.89 -24.47 13.16
N THR A 496 14.98 -23.55 13.39
CA THR A 496 13.87 -23.30 12.46
C THR A 496 13.96 -21.94 11.79
N THR A 497 13.12 -21.73 10.78
CA THR A 497 12.95 -20.43 10.12
C THR A 497 12.10 -19.46 10.96
N GLY A 498 11.55 -19.89 12.08
CA GLY A 498 10.69 -19.09 12.96
C GLY A 498 11.38 -17.82 13.46
N ALA A 499 12.65 -17.93 13.83
CA ALA A 499 13.46 -16.81 14.33
C ALA A 499 13.91 -15.79 13.26
N SER A 500 13.46 -15.90 11.99
CA SER A 500 13.95 -15.04 10.91
C SER A 500 13.71 -13.55 11.14
N ASN A 501 12.56 -13.18 11.69
CA ASN A 501 12.22 -11.80 12.00
C ASN A 501 13.03 -11.25 13.19
N ASP A 502 13.26 -12.09 14.20
CA ASP A 502 14.02 -11.70 15.39
C ASP A 502 15.49 -11.49 15.06
N ILE A 503 16.08 -12.37 14.23
CA ILE A 503 17.44 -12.20 13.70
C ILE A 503 17.54 -10.92 12.87
N LYS A 504 16.55 -10.62 12.04
CA LYS A 504 16.52 -9.38 11.25
C LYS A 504 16.52 -8.16 12.17
N ARG A 505 15.62 -8.10 13.15
CA ARG A 505 15.53 -7.00 14.12
C ARG A 505 16.80 -6.87 14.95
N ALA A 506 17.37 -7.96 15.45
CA ALA A 506 18.63 -7.97 16.16
C ALA A 506 19.77 -7.37 15.33
N THR A 507 19.86 -7.76 14.04
CA THR A 507 20.87 -7.23 13.11
C THR A 507 20.67 -5.75 12.82
N GLU A 508 19.43 -5.28 12.64
CA GLU A 508 19.09 -3.86 12.44
C GLU A 508 19.44 -3.02 13.67
N THR A 509 19.19 -3.53 14.88
CA THR A 509 19.56 -2.87 16.15
C THR A 509 21.07 -2.78 16.28
N ALA A 510 21.80 -3.88 16.08
CA ALA A 510 23.26 -3.88 16.14
C ALA A 510 23.88 -2.95 15.07
N ARG A 511 23.33 -2.93 13.87
CA ARG A 511 23.75 -1.99 12.81
C ARG A 511 23.54 -0.54 13.23
N SER A 512 22.39 -0.22 13.82
CA SER A 512 22.09 1.12 14.30
C SER A 512 23.02 1.56 15.42
N MET A 513 23.39 0.66 16.33
CA MET A 513 24.39 0.91 17.39
C MET A 513 25.74 1.32 16.81
N VAL A 514 26.20 0.57 15.78
CA VAL A 514 27.53 0.78 15.17
C VAL A 514 27.53 1.99 14.23
N MET A 515 26.55 2.10 13.33
CA MET A 515 26.57 3.07 12.23
C MET A 515 25.93 4.41 12.60
N LYS A 516 24.87 4.41 13.42
CA LYS A 516 24.05 5.60 13.70
C LYS A 516 24.40 6.24 15.04
N TYR A 517 24.59 5.44 16.08
CA TYR A 517 24.73 5.95 17.44
C TYR A 517 26.18 5.99 17.94
N GLY A 518 27.16 5.50 17.16
CA GLY A 518 28.56 5.49 17.55
C GLY A 518 28.84 4.71 18.82
N MET A 519 28.10 3.61 19.07
CA MET A 519 28.20 2.81 20.31
C MET A 519 29.26 1.71 20.25
N SER A 520 30.03 1.60 19.14
CA SER A 520 31.16 0.69 19.00
C SER A 520 32.45 1.38 19.46
N GLU A 521 33.23 0.70 20.31
CA GLU A 521 34.55 1.18 20.73
C GLU A 521 35.58 1.15 19.60
N LYS A 522 35.44 0.17 18.70
CA LYS A 522 36.37 -0.02 17.58
C LYS A 522 36.15 1.00 16.47
N ILE A 523 34.90 1.29 16.13
CA ILE A 523 34.51 2.26 15.09
C ILE A 523 34.57 3.68 15.62
N GLY A 524 34.34 3.89 16.91
CA GLY A 524 34.36 5.17 17.58
C GLY A 524 33.08 5.99 17.41
N LEU A 525 33.15 7.28 17.73
CA LEU A 525 32.03 8.23 17.71
C LEU A 525 31.81 8.80 16.30
N ILE A 526 31.59 7.96 15.32
CA ILE A 526 31.38 8.35 13.92
C ILE A 526 30.02 7.80 13.47
N ALA A 527 29.21 8.65 12.85
CA ALA A 527 27.98 8.25 12.20
C ALA A 527 28.25 7.98 10.70
N TYR A 528 28.07 6.74 10.28
CA TYR A 528 28.25 6.30 8.90
C TYR A 528 26.91 6.13 8.17
N GLY A 529 25.79 6.23 8.85
CA GLY A 529 24.46 6.16 8.23
C GLY A 529 24.15 7.48 7.52
N ASN A 530 23.76 7.42 6.26
CA ASN A 530 22.97 8.49 5.67
C ASN A 530 21.55 8.34 6.22
N ASP A 531 20.87 9.44 6.57
CA ASP A 531 19.45 9.45 6.97
C ASP A 531 18.50 8.95 5.88
N ASP A 532 19.04 8.55 4.73
CA ASP A 532 18.34 8.09 3.52
C ASP A 532 18.25 6.56 3.41
N ASP A 533 18.08 5.81 4.49
CA ASP A 533 17.88 4.34 4.46
C ASP A 533 16.53 3.91 3.82
N GLU A 534 16.04 4.65 2.82
CA GLU A 534 14.93 4.21 1.99
C GLU A 534 15.41 3.42 0.76
N VAL A 535 15.14 2.14 0.81
CA VAL A 535 15.22 1.23 -0.34
C VAL A 535 14.25 1.70 -1.44
N PHE A 536 14.75 2.52 -2.37
CA PHE A 536 14.07 2.75 -3.64
C PHE A 536 14.75 1.92 -4.73
N ILE A 537 14.00 0.96 -5.28
CA ILE A 537 14.37 0.10 -6.41
C ILE A 537 14.69 0.97 -7.65
N GLY A 538 15.77 1.64 -7.68
CA GLY A 538 16.20 2.52 -8.76
C GLY A 538 17.40 3.39 -8.41
N ARG A 539 17.70 3.54 -7.11
CA ARG A 539 18.85 4.31 -6.61
C ARG A 539 20.09 3.46 -6.34
N ASP A 540 19.93 2.11 -6.28
CA ASP A 540 21.01 1.15 -5.98
C ASP A 540 22.15 1.12 -7.01
N LEU A 541 22.00 1.75 -8.16
CA LEU A 541 23.06 1.79 -9.18
C LEU A 541 24.07 2.94 -9.01
N ALA A 542 23.88 3.86 -8.04
CA ALA A 542 24.72 5.05 -7.88
C ALA A 542 25.08 5.42 -6.43
N HIS A 543 24.72 4.62 -5.41
CA HIS A 543 25.18 4.88 -4.05
C HIS A 543 26.63 4.42 -3.88
N THR A 544 27.56 5.35 -4.08
CA THR A 544 28.89 5.21 -3.47
C THR A 544 28.71 5.29 -1.95
N ARG A 545 29.01 4.18 -1.26
CA ARG A 545 29.13 4.16 0.20
C ARG A 545 30.04 5.31 0.59
N GLY A 546 29.62 6.17 1.52
CA GLY A 546 30.40 7.33 1.97
C GLY A 546 31.66 6.95 2.79
N TYR A 547 32.05 5.66 2.79
CA TYR A 547 33.18 5.09 3.53
C TYR A 547 33.87 4.00 2.73
N SER A 548 35.16 3.74 3.08
CA SER A 548 36.02 2.77 2.38
C SER A 548 35.57 1.31 2.63
N GLU A 549 36.01 0.40 1.75
CA GLU A 549 35.80 -1.05 1.91
C GLU A 549 36.45 -1.60 3.19
N GLU A 550 37.47 -0.96 3.71
CA GLU A 550 38.11 -1.31 4.97
C GLU A 550 37.18 -1.02 6.15
N VAL A 551 36.61 0.19 6.18
CA VAL A 551 35.60 0.58 7.18
C VAL A 551 34.34 -0.30 7.08
N ALA A 552 33.90 -0.66 5.88
CA ALA A 552 32.77 -1.59 5.71
C ALA A 552 33.02 -2.94 6.38
N ARG A 553 34.22 -3.50 6.17
CA ARG A 553 34.62 -4.77 6.83
C ARG A 553 34.70 -4.64 8.35
N GLU A 554 35.14 -3.50 8.86
CA GLU A 554 35.16 -3.25 10.29
C GLU A 554 33.76 -3.15 10.90
N ILE A 555 32.84 -2.46 10.20
CA ILE A 555 31.41 -2.37 10.58
C ILE A 555 30.77 -3.75 10.61
N ASP A 556 30.95 -4.56 9.56
CA ASP A 556 30.41 -5.92 9.49
C ASP A 556 31.01 -6.82 10.58
N GLY A 557 32.31 -6.66 10.87
CA GLY A 557 32.98 -7.35 11.95
C GLY A 557 32.42 -6.99 13.33
N GLU A 558 32.14 -5.73 13.58
CA GLU A 558 31.56 -5.26 14.85
C GLU A 558 30.12 -5.72 15.03
N ILE A 559 29.30 -5.64 13.97
CA ILE A 559 27.92 -6.16 14.00
C ILE A 559 27.95 -7.65 14.35
N SER A 560 28.80 -8.42 13.66
CA SER A 560 28.94 -9.87 13.92
C SER A 560 29.45 -10.17 15.33
N ARG A 561 30.33 -9.33 15.88
CA ARG A 561 30.81 -9.45 17.28
C ARG A 561 29.69 -9.25 18.27
N ILE A 562 28.93 -8.13 18.11
CA ILE A 562 27.81 -7.79 19.00
C ILE A 562 26.77 -8.93 19.01
N ILE A 563 26.35 -9.40 17.85
CA ILE A 563 25.36 -10.49 17.73
C ILE A 563 25.88 -11.77 18.42
N ARG A 564 27.16 -12.11 18.26
CA ARG A 564 27.76 -13.30 18.89
C ARG A 564 27.80 -13.17 20.41
N GLU A 565 28.27 -12.05 20.92
CA GLU A 565 28.33 -11.81 22.38
C GLU A 565 26.93 -11.84 23.00
N CYS A 566 25.92 -11.26 22.33
CA CYS A 566 24.54 -11.32 22.80
C CYS A 566 23.98 -12.75 22.73
N HIS A 567 24.35 -13.54 21.71
CA HIS A 567 23.97 -14.95 21.61
C HIS A 567 24.58 -15.80 22.73
N GLU A 568 25.88 -15.63 23.00
CA GLU A 568 26.57 -16.35 24.08
C GLU A 568 25.97 -15.99 25.46
N ASN A 569 25.60 -14.71 25.64
CA ASN A 569 24.93 -14.25 26.87
C ASN A 569 23.52 -14.87 27.00
N ALA A 570 22.74 -14.89 25.93
CA ALA A 570 21.43 -15.53 25.90
C ALA A 570 21.53 -17.04 26.22
N GLU A 571 22.53 -17.72 25.65
CA GLU A 571 22.78 -19.13 25.91
C GLU A 571 23.10 -19.41 27.37
N SER A 572 23.99 -18.62 27.99
CA SER A 572 24.32 -18.73 29.41
C SER A 572 23.08 -18.59 30.29
N ILE A 573 22.31 -17.53 30.09
CA ILE A 573 21.11 -17.24 30.90
C ILE A 573 20.05 -18.35 30.74
N ILE A 574 19.80 -18.82 29.52
CA ILE A 574 18.82 -19.87 29.27
C ILE A 574 19.28 -21.20 29.87
N ARG A 575 20.58 -21.55 29.81
CA ARG A 575 21.12 -22.76 30.45
C ARG A 575 21.02 -22.70 31.97
N GLU A 576 21.25 -21.56 32.57
CA GLU A 576 21.11 -21.34 34.02
C GLU A 576 19.65 -21.47 34.49
N ASN A 577 18.67 -21.18 33.59
CA ASN A 577 17.24 -21.24 33.89
C ASN A 577 16.52 -22.36 33.10
N ILE A 578 17.21 -23.46 32.82
CA ILE A 578 16.69 -24.54 31.98
C ILE A 578 15.43 -25.21 32.58
N GLY A 579 15.34 -25.29 33.91
CA GLY A 579 14.15 -25.80 34.61
C GLY A 579 12.92 -24.91 34.41
N VAL A 580 13.10 -23.58 34.52
CA VAL A 580 12.02 -22.61 34.19
C VAL A 580 11.61 -22.72 32.72
N LEU A 581 12.56 -22.91 31.80
CA LEU A 581 12.29 -23.11 30.37
C LEU A 581 11.36 -24.31 30.13
N HIS A 582 11.65 -25.45 30.75
CA HIS A 582 10.82 -26.65 30.63
C HIS A 582 9.43 -26.44 31.26
N SER A 583 9.37 -25.81 32.42
CA SER A 583 8.11 -25.57 33.15
C SER A 583 7.24 -24.56 32.39
N CYS A 584 7.83 -23.50 31.85
CA CYS A 584 7.11 -22.51 31.03
C CYS A 584 6.57 -23.14 29.73
N ALA A 585 7.41 -23.90 29.02
CA ALA A 585 6.97 -24.58 27.80
C ALA A 585 5.85 -25.61 28.06
N ALA A 586 5.92 -26.36 29.18
CA ALA A 586 4.87 -27.31 29.57
C ALA A 586 3.56 -26.58 29.87
N LEU A 587 3.60 -25.47 30.60
CA LEU A 587 2.43 -24.66 30.92
C LEU A 587 1.81 -24.02 29.66
N LEU A 588 2.65 -23.56 28.71
CA LEU A 588 2.19 -23.06 27.41
C LEU A 588 1.52 -24.15 26.56
N LEU A 589 2.01 -25.38 26.60
CA LEU A 589 1.39 -26.49 25.89
C LEU A 589 0.03 -26.88 26.48
N GLU A 590 -0.16 -26.67 27.78
CA GLU A 590 -1.43 -26.95 28.48
C GLU A 590 -2.45 -25.82 28.28
N LYS A 591 -2.04 -24.56 28.48
CA LYS A 591 -2.95 -23.40 28.52
C LYS A 591 -2.98 -22.58 27.23
N GLU A 592 -2.05 -22.79 26.31
CA GLU A 592 -1.81 -22.05 25.07
C GLU A 592 -1.50 -20.54 25.26
N ASN A 593 -1.84 -19.97 26.42
CA ASN A 593 -1.58 -18.58 26.80
C ASN A 593 -1.36 -18.49 28.31
N ILE A 594 -0.30 -17.79 28.74
CA ILE A 594 0.01 -17.52 30.14
C ILE A 594 0.26 -16.02 30.37
N HIS A 595 -0.12 -15.55 31.56
CA HIS A 595 0.05 -14.16 31.95
C HIS A 595 1.22 -13.99 32.92
N ARG A 596 1.61 -12.72 33.14
CA ARG A 596 2.73 -12.32 33.98
C ARG A 596 2.80 -13.08 35.31
N GLU A 597 1.69 -13.10 36.06
CA GLU A 597 1.64 -13.69 37.40
C GLU A 597 1.99 -15.20 37.39
N GLU A 598 1.45 -15.93 36.39
CA GLU A 598 1.71 -17.36 36.23
C GLU A 598 3.16 -17.64 35.79
N PHE A 599 3.71 -16.77 34.95
CA PHE A 599 5.09 -16.87 34.49
C PHE A 599 6.10 -16.58 35.62
N GLU A 600 5.90 -15.49 36.37
CA GLU A 600 6.80 -15.12 37.48
C GLU A 600 6.78 -16.17 38.62
N ALA A 601 5.63 -16.83 38.84
CA ALA A 601 5.53 -17.92 39.82
C ALA A 601 6.46 -19.10 39.53
N LEU A 602 6.84 -19.35 38.27
CA LEU A 602 7.76 -20.44 37.89
C LEU A 602 9.16 -20.25 38.49
N PHE A 603 9.65 -19.01 38.54
CA PHE A 603 10.96 -18.70 39.15
C PHE A 603 10.98 -18.85 40.68
N THR A 604 9.84 -18.67 41.33
CA THR A 604 9.73 -18.83 42.78
C THR A 604 9.72 -20.32 43.16
N THR A 605 8.99 -21.12 42.39
CA THR A 605 8.86 -22.58 42.60
C THR A 605 10.20 -23.29 42.40
N GLU A 606 10.97 -22.92 41.37
CA GLU A 606 12.29 -23.51 41.12
C GLU A 606 13.29 -23.19 42.23
N LYS A 607 13.29 -21.96 42.76
CA LYS A 607 14.14 -21.60 43.91
C LYS A 607 13.83 -22.41 45.16
N GLU A 608 12.57 -22.75 45.42
CA GLU A 608 12.15 -23.59 46.53
C GLU A 608 12.55 -25.08 46.33
N GLU A 609 12.47 -25.58 45.08
CA GLU A 609 12.89 -26.96 44.77
C GLU A 609 14.41 -27.12 44.86
N VAL A 610 15.19 -26.18 44.36
CA VAL A 610 16.67 -26.18 44.48
C VAL A 610 17.08 -26.04 45.94
N ALA A 611 16.40 -25.25 46.75
CA ALA A 611 16.66 -25.13 48.19
C ALA A 611 16.39 -26.48 48.91
N LYS A 612 15.32 -27.18 48.59
CA LYS A 612 14.95 -28.50 49.15
C LYS A 612 15.89 -29.63 48.73
N THR A 613 16.57 -29.50 47.57
CA THR A 613 17.49 -30.52 47.05
C THR A 613 18.88 -30.35 47.63
N ASN A 614 19.21 -29.17 48.18
CA ASN A 614 20.48 -28.83 48.84
C ASN A 614 20.44 -28.98 50.37
N GLU A 615 19.30 -29.30 50.96
CA GLU A 615 19.13 -29.75 52.32
C GLU A 615 19.12 -31.31 52.42
#